data_de529e8e5a143f8e2fd3a1eeb2152afd
#
_entry.id   de529e8e5a143f8e2fd3a1eeb2152afd
#
_cell.length_a   1.000
_cell.length_b   1.000
_cell.length_c   1.000
_cell.angle_alpha   90.00
_cell.angle_beta   90.00
_cell.angle_gamma   90.00
#
_symmetry.space_group_name_H-M   'P 1'
#
loop_
_entity.id
_entity.type
_entity.pdbx_description
1 polymer ?
#
loop_
_entity_poly.entity_id
_entity_poly.type
_entity_poly.pdbx_seq_one_letter_code
_entity_poly.pdbx_strand_id
1 'polypeptide(L)'
;MDESPLNILSFGKALRLEGGKLYRWYRDILSAYAKDGGQSVRENNITVSQGDKEATIEVPIFREDNFGSHMAIDEKQIGHDFYTIMSNRESGKLAMIAKTMKYNELNLIFDSHPTVASKVQTLTRDFSNLYKKVGNQIFSKSIQIGDKFHIIKSLMDAHQSIRIRYRQKELTDKRKAFIAFKSEEKERKKECNQSGIIFKKKKFNYKEKRYSNGETKLELLARGRYLLYKYDNKWSEKEKKRADILFRLFPEIETAYKLSCEFRDVMSRKNIGKSYLHMSSKLNDWYERVEKADISEMLNFQNMVETNEEYIMNYFIDGETNALAEGLNSKIQRFITSNNGTSDKEFFFFRLANYYA
;
A
#
# COMPACT_ATOMS: atom_id res chain seq x y z
N MET A 1 -16.09 -17.13 -20.19
CA MET A 1 -15.19 -17.25 -19.02
C MET A 1 -13.73 -17.07 -19.43
N ASP A 2 -13.34 -17.42 -20.64
CA ASP A 2 -11.97 -17.19 -21.14
C ASP A 2 -11.70 -15.71 -21.47
N GLU A 3 -12.73 -14.95 -21.81
CA GLU A 3 -12.63 -13.52 -22.16
C GLU A 3 -12.91 -12.55 -21.00
N SER A 4 -13.30 -13.06 -19.83
CA SER A 4 -13.71 -12.22 -18.71
C SER A 4 -13.30 -12.85 -17.37
N PRO A 5 -12.72 -12.06 -16.43
CA PRO A 5 -12.25 -12.53 -15.13
C PRO A 5 -13.40 -12.83 -14.15
N LEU A 6 -14.37 -13.66 -14.57
CA LEU A 6 -15.52 -14.03 -13.75
C LEU A 6 -15.16 -15.07 -12.69
N ASN A 7 -15.82 -14.99 -11.54
CA ASN A 7 -15.80 -16.06 -10.56
C ASN A 7 -16.66 -17.23 -11.03
N ILE A 8 -16.03 -18.37 -11.31
CA ILE A 8 -16.69 -19.54 -11.88
C ILE A 8 -17.79 -20.09 -10.94
N LEU A 9 -17.55 -20.09 -9.62
CA LEU A 9 -18.52 -20.55 -8.64
C LEU A 9 -19.76 -19.65 -8.59
N SER A 10 -19.56 -18.33 -8.64
CA SER A 10 -20.65 -17.36 -8.66
C SER A 10 -21.43 -17.42 -9.97
N PHE A 11 -20.74 -17.61 -11.08
CA PHE A 11 -21.36 -17.79 -12.40
C PHE A 11 -22.21 -19.09 -12.45
N GLY A 12 -21.70 -20.20 -11.89
CA GLY A 12 -22.46 -21.43 -11.75
C GLY A 12 -23.75 -21.23 -10.98
N LYS A 13 -23.71 -20.53 -9.85
CA LYS A 13 -24.92 -20.19 -9.07
C LYS A 13 -25.92 -19.37 -9.89
N ALA A 14 -25.47 -18.38 -10.66
CA ALA A 14 -26.34 -17.57 -11.51
C ALA A 14 -27.05 -18.41 -12.59
N LEU A 15 -26.39 -19.44 -13.10
CA LEU A 15 -26.96 -20.39 -14.07
C LEU A 15 -27.74 -21.57 -13.40
N ARG A 16 -27.91 -21.55 -12.08
CA ARG A 16 -28.51 -22.65 -11.32
C ARG A 16 -27.78 -23.99 -11.47
N LEU A 17 -26.47 -23.93 -11.70
CA LEU A 17 -25.59 -25.09 -11.75
C LEU A 17 -24.84 -25.23 -10.42
N GLU A 18 -24.45 -26.45 -10.10
CA GLU A 18 -23.53 -26.67 -8.98
C GLU A 18 -22.17 -26.04 -9.29
N GLY A 19 -21.80 -25.00 -8.55
CA GLY A 19 -20.60 -24.20 -8.83
C GLY A 19 -19.32 -25.02 -8.85
N GLY A 20 -19.16 -25.98 -7.94
CA GLY A 20 -18.00 -26.87 -7.89
C GLY A 20 -17.90 -27.80 -9.10
N LYS A 21 -19.04 -28.27 -9.64
CA LYS A 21 -19.09 -29.08 -10.85
C LYS A 21 -18.71 -28.24 -12.07
N LEU A 22 -19.27 -27.02 -12.18
CA LEU A 22 -18.92 -26.09 -13.24
C LEU A 22 -17.42 -25.71 -13.20
N TYR A 23 -16.86 -25.50 -12.00
CA TYR A 23 -15.43 -25.21 -11.84
C TYR A 23 -14.57 -26.34 -12.41
N ARG A 24 -14.83 -27.62 -12.02
CA ARG A 24 -14.09 -28.77 -12.53
C ARG A 24 -14.27 -28.93 -14.03
N TRP A 25 -15.48 -28.84 -14.57
CA TRP A 25 -15.70 -28.91 -15.99
C TRP A 25 -14.96 -27.83 -16.77
N TYR A 26 -15.02 -26.58 -16.28
CA TYR A 26 -14.31 -25.50 -16.94
C TYR A 26 -12.80 -25.70 -16.88
N ARG A 27 -12.24 -26.05 -15.73
CA ARG A 27 -10.81 -26.29 -15.55
C ARG A 27 -10.32 -27.46 -16.40
N ASP A 28 -11.00 -28.62 -16.34
CA ASP A 28 -10.47 -29.89 -16.82
C ASP A 28 -10.94 -30.24 -18.23
N ILE A 29 -11.94 -29.55 -18.79
CA ILE A 29 -12.57 -29.93 -20.06
C ILE A 29 -12.75 -28.71 -20.99
N LEU A 30 -13.32 -27.59 -20.49
CA LEU A 30 -13.83 -26.53 -21.35
C LEU A 30 -12.81 -25.41 -21.60
N SER A 31 -11.90 -25.16 -20.67
CA SER A 31 -10.88 -24.11 -20.81
C SER A 31 -9.66 -24.61 -21.57
N ALA A 32 -8.88 -23.68 -22.12
CA ALA A 32 -7.61 -24.01 -22.74
C ALA A 32 -6.60 -24.65 -21.74
N TYR A 33 -6.79 -24.47 -20.43
CA TYR A 33 -5.99 -25.12 -19.40
C TYR A 33 -6.07 -26.64 -19.45
N ALA A 34 -7.18 -27.22 -19.87
CA ALA A 34 -7.33 -28.67 -20.02
C ALA A 34 -6.30 -29.29 -20.99
N LYS A 35 -5.89 -28.52 -22.02
CA LYS A 35 -4.86 -28.91 -22.98
C LYS A 35 -3.45 -28.54 -22.51
N ASP A 36 -3.33 -27.40 -21.82
CA ASP A 36 -2.07 -26.88 -21.29
C ASP A 36 -1.54 -27.71 -20.11
N GLY A 37 -2.43 -28.24 -19.27
CA GLY A 37 -2.07 -29.04 -18.09
C GLY A 37 -1.18 -28.31 -17.08
N GLY A 38 -1.18 -26.94 -17.08
CA GLY A 38 -0.33 -26.11 -16.24
C GLY A 38 1.11 -25.96 -16.76
N GLN A 39 1.42 -26.43 -17.98
CA GLN A 39 2.77 -26.33 -18.55
C GLN A 39 3.20 -24.87 -18.70
N SER A 40 2.37 -24.02 -19.26
CA SER A 40 2.65 -22.59 -19.46
C SER A 40 2.92 -21.82 -18.15
N VAL A 41 2.48 -22.32 -17.02
CA VAL A 41 2.76 -21.77 -15.68
C VAL A 41 4.09 -22.25 -15.11
N ARG A 42 4.50 -23.48 -15.48
CA ARG A 42 5.73 -24.12 -14.97
C ARG A 42 6.95 -23.93 -15.86
N GLU A 43 6.77 -23.67 -17.15
CA GLU A 43 7.86 -23.60 -18.15
C GLU A 43 8.92 -22.54 -17.83
N ASN A 44 8.55 -21.47 -17.10
CA ASN A 44 9.46 -20.40 -16.73
C ASN A 44 10.11 -20.59 -15.35
N ASN A 45 9.81 -21.69 -14.66
CA ASN A 45 10.43 -21.99 -13.37
C ASN A 45 11.92 -22.26 -13.54
N ILE A 46 12.74 -21.74 -12.64
CA ILE A 46 14.19 -21.88 -12.69
C ILE A 46 14.63 -22.83 -11.58
N THR A 47 15.26 -23.93 -11.95
CA THR A 47 15.86 -24.87 -10.99
C THR A 47 17.32 -24.49 -10.76
N VAL A 48 17.68 -24.29 -9.49
CA VAL A 48 19.04 -23.96 -9.06
C VAL A 48 19.56 -25.08 -8.18
N SER A 49 20.67 -25.65 -8.58
CA SER A 49 21.38 -26.67 -7.79
C SER A 49 22.40 -26.01 -6.86
N GLN A 50 22.24 -26.18 -5.56
CA GLN A 50 23.21 -25.80 -4.54
C GLN A 50 23.73 -27.04 -3.81
N GLY A 51 24.82 -27.61 -4.32
CA GLY A 51 25.34 -28.93 -3.87
C GLY A 51 24.30 -30.01 -4.14
N ASP A 52 23.97 -30.80 -3.12
CA ASP A 52 22.98 -31.90 -3.22
C ASP A 52 21.52 -31.45 -3.11
N LYS A 53 21.26 -30.14 -3.03
CA LYS A 53 19.90 -29.58 -2.92
C LYS A 53 19.52 -28.85 -4.19
N GLU A 54 18.38 -29.23 -4.73
CA GLU A 54 17.71 -28.46 -5.78
C GLU A 54 16.66 -27.52 -5.17
N ALA A 55 16.67 -26.29 -5.60
CA ALA A 55 15.66 -25.28 -5.25
C ALA A 55 15.03 -24.74 -6.53
N THR A 56 13.72 -24.65 -6.56
CA THR A 56 13.00 -24.10 -7.71
C THR A 56 12.48 -22.70 -7.39
N ILE A 57 12.80 -21.75 -8.25
CA ILE A 57 12.22 -20.42 -8.25
C ILE A 57 10.95 -20.49 -9.09
N GLU A 58 9.80 -20.33 -8.46
CA GLU A 58 8.52 -20.34 -9.15
C GLU A 58 8.31 -19.01 -9.89
N VAL A 59 8.19 -19.07 -11.23
CA VAL A 59 7.91 -17.91 -12.10
C VAL A 59 6.65 -18.20 -12.92
N PRO A 60 5.46 -18.13 -12.29
CA PRO A 60 4.22 -18.56 -12.93
C PRO A 60 3.83 -17.76 -14.17
N ILE A 61 4.35 -16.55 -14.33
CA ILE A 61 4.14 -15.73 -15.55
C ILE A 61 5.46 -15.06 -15.92
N PHE A 62 5.90 -15.28 -17.15
CA PHE A 62 6.96 -14.53 -17.79
C PHE A 62 6.65 -14.39 -19.28
N ARG A 63 6.43 -13.15 -19.74
CA ARG A 63 6.07 -12.83 -21.12
C ARG A 63 7.05 -11.79 -21.66
N GLU A 64 8.09 -12.24 -22.38
CA GLU A 64 9.14 -11.37 -22.92
C GLU A 64 8.59 -10.25 -23.82
N ASP A 65 7.52 -10.53 -24.57
CA ASP A 65 6.89 -9.58 -25.48
C ASP A 65 6.18 -8.43 -24.74
N ASN A 66 5.89 -8.60 -23.45
CA ASN A 66 5.28 -7.56 -22.65
C ASN A 66 6.31 -6.65 -21.97
N PHE A 67 7.60 -6.98 -22.03
CA PHE A 67 8.65 -6.06 -21.59
C PHE A 67 8.88 -5.00 -22.67
N GLY A 68 8.80 -3.74 -22.27
CA GLY A 68 8.98 -2.58 -23.14
C GLY A 68 9.88 -1.54 -22.53
N SER A 69 9.85 -0.33 -23.10
CA SER A 69 10.69 0.79 -22.67
C SER A 69 10.36 1.28 -21.27
N HIS A 70 9.10 1.23 -20.87
CA HIS A 70 8.59 1.79 -19.62
C HIS A 70 7.95 0.71 -18.75
N MET A 71 8.68 0.28 -17.73
CA MET A 71 8.25 -0.80 -16.84
C MET A 71 7.98 -0.30 -15.42
N ALA A 72 7.12 -1.02 -14.71
CA ALA A 72 6.94 -0.89 -13.27
C ALA A 72 7.22 -2.21 -12.57
N ILE A 73 7.84 -2.15 -11.39
CA ILE A 73 8.06 -3.29 -10.50
C ILE A 73 7.41 -3.00 -9.14
N ASP A 74 6.69 -3.98 -8.61
CA ASP A 74 5.94 -3.86 -7.36
C ASP A 74 5.85 -5.22 -6.68
N GLU A 75 5.44 -5.24 -5.41
CA GLU A 75 5.13 -6.47 -4.69
C GLU A 75 3.63 -6.76 -4.65
N LYS A 76 3.29 -8.04 -4.63
CA LYS A 76 1.90 -8.46 -4.47
C LYS A 76 1.78 -9.68 -3.57
N GLN A 77 0.94 -9.60 -2.56
CA GLN A 77 0.55 -10.77 -1.80
C GLN A 77 -0.59 -11.51 -2.51
N ILE A 78 -0.38 -12.79 -2.79
CA ILE A 78 -1.38 -13.70 -3.38
C ILE A 78 -1.50 -14.93 -2.46
N GLY A 79 -2.62 -15.03 -1.76
CA GLY A 79 -2.76 -16.00 -0.68
C GLY A 79 -1.84 -15.68 0.51
N HIS A 80 -0.96 -16.60 0.84
CA HIS A 80 0.04 -16.43 1.90
C HIS A 80 1.44 -16.08 1.38
N ASP A 81 1.63 -16.08 0.07
CA ASP A 81 2.93 -15.86 -0.57
C ASP A 81 3.06 -14.43 -1.10
N PHE A 82 4.31 -13.93 -1.11
CA PHE A 82 4.65 -12.66 -1.73
C PHE A 82 5.28 -12.90 -3.11
N TYR A 83 4.90 -12.06 -4.05
CA TYR A 83 5.34 -12.13 -5.44
C TYR A 83 5.90 -10.78 -5.87
N THR A 84 6.99 -10.80 -6.63
CA THR A 84 7.43 -9.65 -7.41
C THR A 84 6.63 -9.64 -8.71
N ILE A 85 6.05 -8.50 -9.06
CA ILE A 85 5.27 -8.28 -10.28
C ILE A 85 5.97 -7.23 -11.12
N MET A 86 6.07 -7.48 -12.44
CA MET A 86 6.45 -6.46 -13.40
C MET A 86 5.35 -6.25 -14.44
N SER A 87 5.08 -4.99 -14.73
CA SER A 87 4.07 -4.56 -15.70
C SER A 87 4.60 -3.51 -16.65
N ASN A 88 4.11 -3.53 -17.87
CA ASN A 88 4.40 -2.52 -18.87
C ASN A 88 3.49 -1.31 -18.65
N ARG A 89 4.08 -0.13 -18.50
CA ARG A 89 3.35 1.12 -18.22
C ARG A 89 2.67 1.72 -19.45
N GLU A 90 3.08 1.33 -20.64
CA GLU A 90 2.48 1.79 -21.91
C GLU A 90 1.27 0.94 -22.30
N SER A 91 1.44 -0.38 -22.31
CA SER A 91 0.38 -1.31 -22.71
C SER A 91 -0.58 -1.68 -21.56
N GLY A 92 -0.16 -1.49 -20.32
CA GLY A 92 -0.89 -1.94 -19.13
C GLY A 92 -0.92 -3.47 -18.97
N LYS A 93 -0.02 -4.19 -19.66
CA LYS A 93 0.06 -5.64 -19.61
C LYS A 93 0.99 -6.13 -18.52
N LEU A 94 0.68 -7.30 -18.00
CA LEU A 94 1.51 -8.03 -17.06
C LEU A 94 2.66 -8.71 -17.81
N ALA A 95 3.90 -8.43 -17.40
CA ALA A 95 5.10 -9.02 -18.01
C ALA A 95 5.66 -10.19 -17.20
N MET A 96 5.69 -10.06 -15.86
CA MET A 96 6.23 -11.08 -14.97
C MET A 96 5.47 -11.15 -13.65
N ILE A 97 5.30 -12.37 -13.16
CA ILE A 97 5.05 -12.67 -11.75
C ILE A 97 6.05 -13.74 -11.32
N ALA A 98 6.81 -13.46 -10.26
CA ALA A 98 7.77 -14.40 -9.68
C ALA A 98 7.53 -14.51 -8.16
N LYS A 99 7.48 -15.74 -7.65
CA LYS A 99 7.30 -16.00 -6.21
C LYS A 99 8.61 -15.83 -5.48
N THR A 100 9.07 -14.59 -5.43
CA THR A 100 10.30 -14.26 -4.71
C THR A 100 10.32 -12.78 -4.31
N MET A 101 10.98 -12.51 -3.18
CA MET A 101 11.36 -11.21 -2.69
C MET A 101 12.88 -11.16 -2.44
N LYS A 102 13.66 -11.98 -3.16
CA LYS A 102 15.11 -12.05 -3.00
C LYS A 102 15.81 -11.59 -4.26
N TYR A 103 16.77 -10.67 -4.08
CA TYR A 103 17.56 -10.14 -5.18
C TYR A 103 18.25 -11.24 -6.01
N ASN A 104 18.89 -12.22 -5.35
CA ASN A 104 19.66 -13.25 -6.06
C ASN A 104 18.75 -14.12 -6.95
N GLU A 105 17.52 -14.39 -6.52
CA GLU A 105 16.55 -15.14 -7.30
C GLU A 105 16.04 -14.31 -8.49
N LEU A 106 15.76 -13.01 -8.29
CA LEU A 106 15.41 -12.10 -9.38
C LEU A 106 16.55 -11.96 -10.39
N ASN A 107 17.80 -11.86 -9.92
CA ASN A 107 18.95 -11.79 -10.81
C ASN A 107 19.06 -13.04 -11.71
N LEU A 108 18.86 -14.23 -11.15
CA LEU A 108 18.87 -15.49 -11.92
C LEU A 108 17.77 -15.52 -12.98
N ILE A 109 16.57 -14.99 -12.67
CA ILE A 109 15.47 -14.90 -13.65
C ILE A 109 15.90 -14.02 -14.83
N PHE A 110 16.50 -12.85 -14.57
CA PHE A 110 16.90 -11.93 -15.65
C PHE A 110 18.18 -12.37 -16.35
N ASP A 111 19.09 -13.08 -15.69
CA ASP A 111 20.25 -13.71 -16.32
C ASP A 111 19.82 -14.77 -17.34
N SER A 112 18.72 -15.47 -17.11
CA SER A 112 18.12 -16.41 -18.06
C SER A 112 17.44 -15.71 -19.25
N HIS A 113 17.16 -14.40 -19.14
CA HIS A 113 16.52 -13.58 -20.17
C HIS A 113 17.28 -12.27 -20.43
N PRO A 114 18.52 -12.32 -20.91
CA PRO A 114 19.45 -11.17 -20.94
C PRO A 114 18.97 -10.02 -21.84
N THR A 115 18.15 -10.30 -22.84
CA THR A 115 17.60 -9.29 -23.75
C THR A 115 16.55 -8.42 -23.13
N VAL A 116 15.86 -8.90 -22.08
CA VAL A 116 14.70 -8.23 -21.46
C VAL A 116 15.14 -6.97 -20.71
N ALA A 117 16.20 -7.07 -19.91
CA ALA A 117 16.68 -5.93 -19.13
C ALA A 117 17.16 -4.76 -20.01
N SER A 118 17.71 -5.05 -21.19
CA SER A 118 18.20 -4.03 -22.12
C SER A 118 17.09 -3.25 -22.83
N LYS A 119 15.85 -3.78 -22.88
CA LYS A 119 14.69 -3.07 -23.47
C LYS A 119 14.19 -1.94 -22.57
N VAL A 120 14.46 -2.02 -21.23
CA VAL A 120 13.86 -1.11 -20.25
C VAL A 120 14.66 0.20 -20.18
N GLN A 121 14.02 1.30 -20.57
CA GLN A 121 14.55 2.66 -20.51
C GLN A 121 14.21 3.35 -19.20
N THR A 122 13.00 3.13 -18.68
CA THR A 122 12.56 3.65 -17.39
C THR A 122 11.96 2.53 -16.53
N LEU A 123 12.30 2.55 -15.24
CA LEU A 123 11.75 1.60 -14.24
C LEU A 123 11.13 2.34 -13.07
N THR A 124 9.81 2.28 -12.97
CA THR A 124 9.10 2.79 -11.80
C THR A 124 9.09 1.73 -10.69
N ARG A 125 9.44 2.12 -9.49
CA ARG A 125 9.52 1.24 -8.33
C ARG A 125 9.19 1.95 -7.02
N ASP A 126 8.89 1.17 -5.99
CA ASP A 126 8.85 1.68 -4.63
C ASP A 126 10.27 1.98 -4.08
N PHE A 127 10.36 2.40 -2.82
CA PHE A 127 11.61 2.78 -2.15
C PHE A 127 12.24 1.63 -1.35
N SER A 128 11.81 0.38 -1.56
CA SER A 128 12.40 -0.77 -0.88
C SER A 128 13.86 -0.98 -1.31
N ASN A 129 14.68 -1.44 -0.36
CA ASN A 129 16.08 -1.74 -0.64
C ASN A 129 16.23 -2.84 -1.71
N LEU A 130 15.27 -3.77 -1.78
CA LEU A 130 15.25 -4.81 -2.80
C LEU A 130 15.16 -4.20 -4.19
N TYR A 131 14.12 -3.40 -4.45
CA TYR A 131 13.89 -2.85 -5.78
C TYR A 131 14.89 -1.75 -6.14
N LYS A 132 15.46 -1.05 -5.16
CA LYS A 132 16.62 -0.18 -5.38
C LYS A 132 17.81 -0.99 -5.92
N LYS A 133 18.11 -2.15 -5.32
CA LYS A 133 19.19 -3.02 -5.78
C LYS A 133 18.89 -3.63 -7.16
N VAL A 134 17.66 -4.09 -7.39
CA VAL A 134 17.20 -4.60 -8.69
C VAL A 134 17.38 -3.53 -9.78
N GLY A 135 16.89 -2.31 -9.54
CA GLY A 135 17.05 -1.21 -10.46
C GLY A 135 18.50 -0.90 -10.79
N ASN A 136 19.35 -0.79 -9.77
CA ASN A 136 20.74 -0.38 -9.95
C ASN A 136 21.63 -1.47 -10.58
N GLN A 137 21.31 -2.75 -10.41
CA GLN A 137 22.17 -3.84 -10.86
C GLN A 137 21.61 -4.60 -12.07
N ILE A 138 20.32 -4.91 -12.10
CA ILE A 138 19.70 -5.63 -13.21
C ILE A 138 19.31 -4.64 -14.33
N PHE A 139 18.68 -3.53 -13.96
CA PHE A 139 18.21 -2.51 -14.89
C PHE A 139 19.11 -1.26 -14.87
N SER A 140 20.44 -1.45 -14.78
CA SER A 140 21.42 -0.38 -14.55
C SER A 140 21.45 0.70 -15.64
N LYS A 141 20.94 0.40 -16.83
CA LYS A 141 20.84 1.35 -17.96
C LYS A 141 19.53 2.15 -17.94
N SER A 142 18.57 1.78 -17.11
CA SER A 142 17.28 2.45 -17.04
C SER A 142 17.28 3.63 -16.06
N ILE A 143 16.49 4.65 -16.37
CA ILE A 143 16.20 5.74 -15.45
C ILE A 143 15.26 5.20 -14.37
N GLN A 144 15.67 5.29 -13.10
CA GLN A 144 14.87 4.84 -11.98
C GLN A 144 13.89 5.94 -11.56
N ILE A 145 12.60 5.61 -11.43
CA ILE A 145 11.54 6.54 -11.07
C ILE A 145 10.89 6.08 -9.78
N GLY A 146 10.80 6.97 -8.79
CA GLY A 146 10.07 6.71 -7.55
C GLY A 146 8.55 6.69 -7.79
N ASP A 147 7.87 5.64 -7.33
CA ASP A 147 6.41 5.56 -7.45
C ASP A 147 5.74 6.63 -6.58
N LYS A 148 5.08 7.57 -7.23
CA LYS A 148 4.34 8.66 -6.60
C LYS A 148 3.29 8.18 -5.61
N PHE A 149 2.61 7.06 -5.89
CA PHE A 149 1.60 6.53 -4.98
C PHE A 149 2.22 6.17 -3.62
N HIS A 150 3.37 5.50 -3.64
CA HIS A 150 4.10 5.12 -2.43
C HIS A 150 4.64 6.35 -1.67
N ILE A 151 5.08 7.39 -2.38
CA ILE A 151 5.51 8.66 -1.75
C ILE A 151 4.34 9.31 -1.02
N ILE A 152 3.22 9.50 -1.71
CA ILE A 152 2.03 10.13 -1.10
C ILE A 152 1.46 9.29 0.03
N LYS A 153 1.46 7.96 -0.09
CA LYS A 153 1.07 7.06 0.99
C LYS A 153 1.96 7.26 2.22
N SER A 154 3.28 7.26 2.06
CA SER A 154 4.23 7.49 3.18
C SER A 154 4.02 8.83 3.87
N LEU A 155 3.78 9.90 3.10
CA LEU A 155 3.41 11.21 3.62
C LEU A 155 2.15 11.15 4.48
N MET A 156 1.11 10.52 3.94
CA MET A 156 -0.17 10.42 4.65
C MET A 156 -0.07 9.53 5.90
N ASP A 157 0.76 8.49 5.86
CA ASP A 157 1.02 7.62 7.01
C ASP A 157 1.78 8.40 8.10
N ALA A 158 2.78 9.24 7.76
CA ALA A 158 3.45 10.14 8.70
C ALA A 158 2.43 11.09 9.36
N HIS A 159 1.60 11.75 8.56
CA HIS A 159 0.56 12.64 9.08
C HIS A 159 -0.46 11.90 9.98
N GLN A 160 -0.90 10.70 9.59
CA GLN A 160 -1.81 9.90 10.42
C GLN A 160 -1.15 9.42 11.73
N SER A 161 0.14 9.19 11.74
CA SER A 161 0.89 8.79 12.94
C SER A 161 0.84 9.89 14.01
N ILE A 162 0.93 11.16 13.63
CA ILE A 162 0.76 12.31 14.56
C ILE A 162 -0.64 12.26 15.21
N ARG A 163 -1.69 12.11 14.39
CA ARG A 163 -3.08 12.00 14.89
C ARG A 163 -3.24 10.80 15.83
N ILE A 164 -2.63 9.66 15.50
CA ILE A 164 -2.68 8.43 16.31
C ILE A 164 -1.95 8.66 17.63
N ARG A 165 -0.79 9.32 17.64
CA ARG A 165 -0.03 9.67 18.84
C ARG A 165 -0.87 10.47 19.83
N TYR A 166 -1.56 11.51 19.37
CA TYR A 166 -2.49 12.27 20.21
C TYR A 166 -3.66 11.42 20.71
N ARG A 167 -4.22 10.57 19.86
CA ARG A 167 -5.33 9.68 20.26
C ARG A 167 -4.90 8.68 21.32
N GLN A 168 -3.70 8.11 21.22
CA GLN A 168 -3.17 7.18 22.21
C GLN A 168 -2.92 7.89 23.56
N LYS A 169 -2.46 9.13 23.54
CA LYS A 169 -2.31 9.95 24.76
C LYS A 169 -3.66 10.12 25.47
N GLU A 170 -4.70 10.55 24.80
CA GLU A 170 -6.04 10.72 25.38
C GLU A 170 -6.63 9.39 25.92
N LEU A 171 -6.39 8.26 25.22
CA LEU A 171 -6.79 6.93 25.68
C LEU A 171 -6.03 6.51 26.95
N THR A 172 -4.74 6.82 27.01
CA THR A 172 -3.89 6.52 28.15
C THR A 172 -4.36 7.30 29.39
N ASP A 173 -4.70 8.58 29.24
CA ASP A 173 -5.18 9.42 30.33
C ASP A 173 -6.54 8.90 30.86
N LYS A 174 -7.43 8.50 29.98
CA LYS A 174 -8.70 7.85 30.37
C LYS A 174 -8.47 6.53 31.10
N ARG A 175 -7.50 5.72 30.66
CA ARG A 175 -7.12 4.47 31.33
C ARG A 175 -6.52 4.72 32.71
N LYS A 176 -5.64 5.72 32.85
CA LYS A 176 -5.07 6.12 34.16
C LYS A 176 -6.17 6.52 35.14
N ALA A 177 -7.14 7.34 34.70
CA ALA A 177 -8.28 7.73 35.52
C ALA A 177 -9.13 6.52 35.95
N PHE A 178 -9.34 5.54 35.07
CA PHE A 178 -10.05 4.31 35.41
C PHE A 178 -9.29 3.46 36.45
N ILE A 179 -7.97 3.35 36.32
CA ILE A 179 -7.13 2.61 37.29
C ILE A 179 -7.19 3.29 38.64
N ALA A 180 -7.05 4.63 38.72
CA ALA A 180 -7.17 5.38 39.95
C ALA A 180 -8.54 5.16 40.62
N PHE A 181 -9.62 5.26 39.86
CA PHE A 181 -10.97 4.97 40.35
C PHE A 181 -11.11 3.56 40.94
N LYS A 182 -10.48 2.57 40.28
CA LYS A 182 -10.48 1.18 40.79
C LYS A 182 -9.68 1.01 42.11
N SER A 183 -8.58 1.71 42.22
CA SER A 183 -7.78 1.74 43.48
C SER A 183 -8.60 2.32 44.64
N GLU A 184 -9.20 3.51 44.40
CA GLU A 184 -10.09 4.16 45.41
C GLU A 184 -11.31 3.30 45.76
N GLU A 185 -11.88 2.61 44.76
CA GLU A 185 -13.04 1.69 45.01
C GLU A 185 -12.62 0.52 45.91
N LYS A 186 -11.40 -0.01 45.74
CA LYS A 186 -10.84 -1.10 46.56
C LYS A 186 -10.59 -0.64 48.00
N GLU A 187 -10.07 0.55 48.18
CA GLU A 187 -9.84 1.14 49.52
C GLU A 187 -11.16 1.38 50.26
N ARG A 188 -12.12 2.05 49.59
CA ARG A 188 -13.47 2.25 50.19
C ARG A 188 -14.16 0.94 50.56
N LYS A 189 -13.98 -0.12 49.76
CA LYS A 189 -14.53 -1.44 50.09
C LYS A 189 -13.89 -2.02 51.35
N LYS A 190 -12.58 -1.82 51.58
CA LYS A 190 -11.89 -2.24 52.81
C LYS A 190 -12.40 -1.47 54.04
N GLU A 191 -12.54 -0.15 53.93
CA GLU A 191 -13.04 0.72 54.96
C GLU A 191 -14.49 0.35 55.36
N CYS A 192 -15.37 0.14 54.39
CA CYS A 192 -16.72 -0.31 54.63
C CYS A 192 -16.78 -1.65 55.35
N ASN A 193 -15.93 -2.62 54.96
CA ASN A 193 -15.85 -3.92 55.60
C ASN A 193 -15.38 -3.82 57.07
N GLN A 194 -14.42 -2.92 57.36
CA GLN A 194 -13.93 -2.69 58.72
C GLN A 194 -14.96 -2.00 59.62
N SER A 195 -15.79 -1.15 59.01
CA SER A 195 -16.84 -0.37 59.73
C SER A 195 -18.20 -1.05 59.76
N GLY A 196 -18.35 -2.28 59.23
CA GLY A 196 -19.63 -2.98 59.14
C GLY A 196 -20.68 -2.35 58.21
N ILE A 197 -20.24 -1.43 57.34
CA ILE A 197 -21.15 -0.70 56.42
C ILE A 197 -21.23 -1.45 55.09
N ILE A 198 -22.43 -1.54 54.53
CA ILE A 198 -22.66 -2.18 53.21
C ILE A 198 -21.94 -1.35 52.11
N PHE A 199 -20.97 -1.96 51.42
CA PHE A 199 -20.30 -1.33 50.29
C PHE A 199 -21.23 -1.16 49.08
N LYS A 200 -21.42 0.08 48.61
CA LYS A 200 -22.14 0.39 47.36
C LYS A 200 -21.16 0.70 46.26
N LYS A 201 -21.16 -0.14 45.23
CA LYS A 201 -20.35 0.02 44.02
C LYS A 201 -20.77 1.29 43.25
N LYS A 202 -19.80 2.15 42.95
CA LYS A 202 -20.01 3.33 42.10
C LYS A 202 -19.69 2.97 40.64
N LYS A 203 -20.42 3.54 39.69
CA LYS A 203 -20.13 3.42 38.26
C LYS A 203 -19.02 4.40 37.90
N PHE A 204 -17.97 3.93 37.19
CA PHE A 204 -16.99 4.81 36.65
C PHE A 204 -17.62 5.76 35.63
N ASN A 205 -17.46 7.05 35.83
CA ASN A 205 -17.96 8.07 34.91
C ASN A 205 -16.81 9.03 34.55
N TYR A 206 -16.24 8.82 33.40
CA TYR A 206 -15.21 9.70 32.84
C TYR A 206 -15.90 10.86 32.12
N LYS A 207 -15.88 12.04 32.71
CA LYS A 207 -16.49 13.24 32.12
C LYS A 207 -15.59 13.79 31.03
N GLU A 208 -15.88 13.42 29.77
CA GLU A 208 -15.22 14.00 28.60
C GLU A 208 -15.90 15.33 28.23
N LYS A 209 -15.08 16.37 27.99
CA LYS A 209 -15.57 17.65 27.49
C LYS A 209 -16.08 17.46 26.07
N ARG A 210 -17.32 17.93 25.79
CA ARG A 210 -17.87 18.02 24.43
C ARG A 210 -17.67 19.44 23.90
N TYR A 211 -17.29 19.53 22.63
CA TYR A 211 -17.07 20.80 21.93
C TYR A 211 -18.34 21.24 21.20
N SER A 212 -18.29 22.40 20.53
CA SER A 212 -19.45 23.02 19.88
C SER A 212 -20.12 22.16 18.81
N ASN A 213 -19.41 21.19 18.23
CA ASN A 213 -19.97 20.21 17.29
C ASN A 213 -20.52 18.93 17.98
N GLY A 214 -20.54 18.90 19.32
CA GLY A 214 -21.01 17.76 20.13
C GLY A 214 -20.00 16.61 20.30
N GLU A 215 -18.81 16.71 19.71
CA GLU A 215 -17.78 15.66 19.76
C GLU A 215 -16.81 15.85 20.95
N THR A 216 -16.28 14.75 21.48
CA THR A 216 -15.16 14.74 22.43
C THR A 216 -13.82 14.78 21.68
N LYS A 217 -12.70 14.99 22.39
CA LYS A 217 -11.36 14.91 21.80
C LYS A 217 -11.09 13.57 21.10
N LEU A 218 -11.47 12.45 21.74
CA LEU A 218 -11.30 11.11 21.18
C LEU A 218 -12.13 10.92 19.90
N GLU A 219 -13.36 11.44 19.87
CA GLU A 219 -14.22 11.40 18.69
C GLU A 219 -13.68 12.27 17.56
N LEU A 220 -13.18 13.48 17.86
CA LEU A 220 -12.52 14.36 16.90
C LEU A 220 -11.31 13.68 16.26
N LEU A 221 -10.43 13.11 17.08
CA LEU A 221 -9.24 12.40 16.60
C LEU A 221 -9.60 11.12 15.80
N ALA A 222 -10.64 10.38 16.19
CA ALA A 222 -11.08 9.22 15.44
C ALA A 222 -11.69 9.58 14.08
N ARG A 223 -12.63 10.53 14.06
CA ARG A 223 -13.36 10.95 12.86
C ARG A 223 -12.56 11.88 11.96
N GLY A 224 -11.48 12.49 12.47
CA GLY A 224 -10.53 13.32 11.70
C GLY A 224 -9.75 12.52 10.65
N ARG A 225 -9.67 11.18 10.75
CA ARG A 225 -8.85 10.35 9.86
C ARG A 225 -9.06 10.67 8.38
N TYR A 226 -10.28 10.55 7.88
CA TYR A 226 -10.59 10.74 6.46
C TYR A 226 -10.62 12.20 6.03
N LEU A 227 -10.91 13.12 6.95
CA LEU A 227 -10.85 14.56 6.72
C LEU A 227 -9.43 14.99 6.31
N LEU A 228 -8.42 14.46 7.01
CA LEU A 228 -7.01 14.83 6.79
C LEU A 228 -6.43 14.30 5.47
N TYR A 229 -7.09 13.35 4.80
CA TYR A 229 -6.73 12.93 3.43
C TYR A 229 -7.22 13.88 2.33
N LYS A 230 -8.23 14.71 2.62
CA LYS A 230 -8.83 15.62 1.66
C LYS A 230 -8.15 16.99 1.71
N TYR A 231 -8.14 17.71 0.60
CA TYR A 231 -7.90 19.16 0.63
C TYR A 231 -9.10 19.86 1.28
N ASP A 232 -8.85 21.00 1.91
CA ASP A 232 -9.86 21.81 2.64
C ASP A 232 -11.03 22.27 1.75
N ASN A 233 -10.75 22.57 0.49
CA ASN A 233 -11.77 22.95 -0.50
C ASN A 233 -12.76 21.81 -0.85
N LYS A 234 -12.45 20.58 -0.43
CA LYS A 234 -13.30 19.39 -0.60
C LYS A 234 -14.01 18.99 0.68
N TRP A 235 -13.87 19.77 1.74
CA TRP A 235 -14.56 19.48 3.00
C TRP A 235 -16.01 19.94 2.96
N SER A 236 -16.91 19.09 3.46
CA SER A 236 -18.28 19.47 3.78
C SER A 236 -18.30 20.45 4.98
N GLU A 237 -19.39 21.17 5.18
CA GLU A 237 -19.53 22.08 6.31
C GLU A 237 -19.36 21.41 7.68
N LYS A 238 -19.76 20.14 7.80
CA LYS A 238 -19.51 19.35 9.02
C LYS A 238 -18.01 19.03 9.21
N GLU A 239 -17.31 18.77 8.11
CA GLU A 239 -15.87 18.51 8.14
C GLU A 239 -15.09 19.78 8.45
N LYS A 240 -15.45 20.92 7.90
CA LYS A 240 -14.85 22.25 8.23
C LYS A 240 -14.97 22.55 9.72
N LYS A 241 -16.19 22.47 10.29
CA LYS A 241 -16.40 22.66 11.74
C LYS A 241 -15.58 21.70 12.60
N ARG A 242 -15.42 20.45 12.15
CA ARG A 242 -14.58 19.47 12.85
C ARG A 242 -13.09 19.83 12.74
N ALA A 243 -12.62 20.25 11.57
CA ALA A 243 -11.24 20.66 11.32
C ALA A 243 -10.87 21.85 12.21
N ASP A 244 -11.71 22.87 12.28
CA ASP A 244 -11.49 24.07 13.10
C ASP A 244 -11.27 23.73 14.59
N ILE A 245 -12.08 22.80 15.11
CA ILE A 245 -11.96 22.38 16.50
C ILE A 245 -10.71 21.51 16.67
N LEU A 246 -10.49 20.55 15.76
CA LEU A 246 -9.35 19.65 15.79
C LEU A 246 -8.03 20.41 15.76
N PHE A 247 -7.88 21.35 14.86
CA PHE A 247 -6.66 22.15 14.68
C PHE A 247 -6.40 23.09 15.84
N ARG A 248 -7.44 23.71 16.38
CA ARG A 248 -7.31 24.53 17.59
C ARG A 248 -6.82 23.74 18.80
N LEU A 249 -7.24 22.47 18.92
CA LEU A 249 -6.84 21.59 20.02
C LEU A 249 -5.48 20.96 19.80
N PHE A 250 -5.11 20.74 18.54
CA PHE A 250 -3.90 20.03 18.14
C PHE A 250 -3.21 20.80 16.99
N PRO A 251 -2.54 21.92 17.28
CA PRO A 251 -1.89 22.76 16.25
C PRO A 251 -0.86 22.01 15.42
N GLU A 252 -0.19 21.01 16.02
CA GLU A 252 0.78 20.15 15.32
C GLU A 252 0.11 19.34 14.20
N ILE A 253 -1.14 18.88 14.39
CA ILE A 253 -1.91 18.21 13.32
C ILE A 253 -2.23 19.19 12.18
N GLU A 254 -2.55 20.45 12.51
CA GLU A 254 -2.78 21.51 11.50
C GLU A 254 -1.53 21.78 10.68
N THR A 255 -0.38 21.96 11.36
CA THR A 255 0.91 22.21 10.71
C THR A 255 1.28 21.05 9.78
N ALA A 256 1.20 19.80 10.25
CA ALA A 256 1.45 18.63 9.43
C ALA A 256 0.46 18.51 8.26
N TYR A 257 -0.79 18.89 8.44
CA TYR A 257 -1.79 18.93 7.37
C TYR A 257 -1.38 19.92 6.26
N LYS A 258 -0.99 21.15 6.63
CA LYS A 258 -0.54 22.16 5.67
C LYS A 258 0.70 21.70 4.92
N LEU A 259 1.71 21.20 5.61
CA LEU A 259 2.92 20.61 5.00
C LEU A 259 2.59 19.44 4.06
N SER A 260 1.62 18.60 4.42
CA SER A 260 1.18 17.50 3.57
C SER A 260 0.47 17.99 2.31
N CYS A 261 -0.34 19.04 2.39
CA CYS A 261 -0.98 19.65 1.21
C CYS A 261 0.06 20.27 0.29
N GLU A 262 1.01 21.03 0.83
CA GLU A 262 2.12 21.65 0.08
C GLU A 262 2.96 20.60 -0.67
N PHE A 263 3.37 19.53 0.00
CA PHE A 263 4.13 18.45 -0.66
C PHE A 263 3.32 17.77 -1.79
N ARG A 264 2.01 17.55 -1.57
CA ARG A 264 1.13 17.01 -2.60
C ARG A 264 1.00 17.95 -3.80
N ASP A 265 1.06 19.26 -3.57
CA ASP A 265 1.08 20.26 -4.64
C ASP A 265 2.42 20.26 -5.39
N VAL A 266 3.55 20.04 -4.70
CA VAL A 266 4.85 19.78 -5.34
C VAL A 266 4.74 18.55 -6.24
N MET A 267 4.19 17.44 -5.77
CA MET A 267 4.02 16.19 -6.52
C MET A 267 2.86 16.24 -7.55
N SER A 268 2.26 17.40 -7.79
CA SER A 268 1.15 17.54 -8.73
C SER A 268 1.62 17.35 -10.18
N ARG A 269 0.74 16.78 -11.02
CA ARG A 269 0.96 16.63 -12.48
C ARG A 269 1.27 17.94 -13.19
N LYS A 270 0.79 19.09 -12.71
CA LYS A 270 1.08 20.41 -13.28
C LYS A 270 2.58 20.80 -13.25
N ASN A 271 3.37 20.07 -12.46
CA ASN A 271 4.81 20.27 -12.35
C ASN A 271 5.63 19.35 -13.26
N ILE A 272 5.01 18.43 -14.00
CA ILE A 272 5.67 17.58 -14.98
C ILE A 272 6.23 18.47 -16.11
N GLY A 273 7.45 18.17 -16.55
CA GLY A 273 8.18 18.95 -17.55
C GLY A 273 8.83 20.24 -17.01
N LYS A 274 8.74 20.49 -15.69
CA LYS A 274 9.49 21.57 -15.07
C LYS A 274 10.96 21.18 -14.90
N SER A 275 11.85 22.19 -14.95
CA SER A 275 13.28 21.93 -14.81
C SER A 275 13.64 21.38 -13.43
N TYR A 276 14.73 20.62 -13.37
CA TYR A 276 15.27 20.10 -12.12
C TYR A 276 15.46 21.21 -11.07
N LEU A 277 16.09 22.32 -11.45
CA LEU A 277 16.31 23.46 -10.57
C LEU A 277 15.02 24.02 -9.97
N HIS A 278 13.96 24.14 -10.78
CA HIS A 278 12.68 24.64 -10.30
C HIS A 278 12.03 23.69 -9.29
N MET A 279 12.14 22.38 -9.52
CA MET A 279 11.57 21.41 -8.61
C MET A 279 12.37 21.24 -7.33
N SER A 280 13.73 21.25 -7.45
CA SER A 280 14.64 21.24 -6.29
C SER A 280 14.43 22.46 -5.39
N SER A 281 14.27 23.66 -5.96
CA SER A 281 13.92 24.85 -5.17
C SER A 281 12.63 24.65 -4.38
N LYS A 282 11.58 24.12 -5.00
CA LYS A 282 10.31 23.86 -4.29
C LYS A 282 10.44 22.82 -3.17
N LEU A 283 11.27 21.79 -3.37
CA LEU A 283 11.53 20.80 -2.34
C LEU A 283 12.32 21.42 -1.18
N ASN A 284 13.35 22.22 -1.48
CA ASN A 284 14.13 22.90 -0.45
C ASN A 284 13.27 23.87 0.38
N ASP A 285 12.40 24.65 -0.26
CA ASP A 285 11.45 25.52 0.45
C ASP A 285 10.51 24.71 1.37
N TRP A 286 10.17 23.48 0.97
CA TRP A 286 9.35 22.60 1.78
C TRP A 286 10.16 21.97 2.92
N TYR A 287 11.42 21.56 2.69
CA TYR A 287 12.33 21.05 3.72
C TYR A 287 12.53 22.07 4.85
N GLU A 288 12.85 23.32 4.53
CA GLU A 288 13.00 24.38 5.53
C GLU A 288 11.75 24.54 6.40
N ARG A 289 10.56 24.38 5.82
CA ARG A 289 9.30 24.45 6.57
C ARG A 289 9.06 23.25 7.47
N VAL A 290 9.47 22.05 7.05
CA VAL A 290 9.39 20.84 7.88
C VAL A 290 10.38 20.93 9.04
N GLU A 291 11.62 21.37 8.79
CA GLU A 291 12.63 21.58 9.83
C GLU A 291 12.16 22.63 10.86
N LYS A 292 11.61 23.74 10.41
CA LYS A 292 11.04 24.78 11.29
C LYS A 292 9.85 24.28 12.11
N ALA A 293 9.08 23.34 11.58
CA ALA A 293 7.93 22.77 12.29
C ALA A 293 8.36 21.78 13.38
N ASP A 294 9.54 21.15 13.25
CA ASP A 294 10.16 20.22 14.21
C ASP A 294 9.22 19.08 14.63
N ILE A 295 8.47 18.53 13.67
CA ILE A 295 7.54 17.42 13.90
C ILE A 295 8.26 16.12 13.49
N SER A 296 8.54 15.25 14.45
CA SER A 296 9.37 14.06 14.26
C SER A 296 8.90 13.16 13.10
N GLU A 297 7.60 12.94 12.96
CA GLU A 297 7.03 12.14 11.89
C GLU A 297 7.21 12.77 10.51
N MET A 298 7.16 14.11 10.43
CA MET A 298 7.38 14.85 9.19
C MET A 298 8.86 14.91 8.84
N LEU A 299 9.75 15.06 9.83
CA LEU A 299 11.21 14.98 9.64
C LEU A 299 11.64 13.60 9.13
N ASN A 300 11.06 12.53 9.66
CA ASN A 300 11.33 11.17 9.16
C ASN A 300 10.88 11.00 7.70
N PHE A 301 9.74 11.59 7.33
CA PHE A 301 9.29 11.59 5.94
C PHE A 301 10.21 12.42 5.05
N GLN A 302 10.67 13.61 5.50
CA GLN A 302 11.67 14.43 4.80
C GLN A 302 12.95 13.64 4.52
N ASN A 303 13.53 13.00 5.52
CA ASN A 303 14.72 12.17 5.37
C ASN A 303 14.55 11.07 4.32
N MET A 304 13.38 10.46 4.24
CA MET A 304 13.05 9.48 3.21
C MET A 304 13.01 10.13 1.82
N VAL A 305 12.44 11.33 1.69
CA VAL A 305 12.41 12.08 0.42
C VAL A 305 13.81 12.47 -0.01
N GLU A 306 14.63 13.05 0.86
CA GLU A 306 16.02 13.43 0.59
C GLU A 306 16.88 12.25 0.13
N THR A 307 16.77 11.11 0.84
CA THR A 307 17.50 9.88 0.49
C THR A 307 17.15 9.35 -0.90
N ASN A 308 15.96 9.68 -1.41
CA ASN A 308 15.43 9.21 -2.68
C ASN A 308 15.14 10.35 -3.67
N GLU A 309 15.70 11.54 -3.43
CA GLU A 309 15.36 12.76 -4.19
C GLU A 309 15.57 12.58 -5.70
N GLU A 310 16.67 11.96 -6.12
CA GLU A 310 16.94 11.68 -7.54
C GLU A 310 15.79 10.90 -8.20
N TYR A 311 15.32 9.84 -7.55
CA TYR A 311 14.22 9.00 -8.09
C TYR A 311 12.89 9.72 -8.09
N ILE A 312 12.68 10.62 -7.12
CA ILE A 312 11.48 11.47 -7.02
C ILE A 312 11.52 12.55 -8.10
N MET A 313 12.70 13.13 -8.35
CA MET A 313 12.89 14.14 -9.39
C MET A 313 12.70 13.57 -10.78
N ASN A 314 13.09 12.32 -11.03
CA ASN A 314 12.89 11.64 -12.30
C ASN A 314 11.40 11.50 -12.67
N TYR A 315 10.48 11.47 -11.67
CA TYR A 315 9.03 11.51 -11.94
C TYR A 315 8.60 12.76 -12.73
N PHE A 316 9.26 13.91 -12.51
CA PHE A 316 8.91 15.15 -13.21
C PHE A 316 9.46 15.22 -14.63
N ILE A 317 10.52 14.46 -14.93
CA ILE A 317 11.13 14.38 -16.27
C ILE A 317 10.28 13.47 -17.17
N ASP A 318 9.96 12.27 -16.69
CA ASP A 318 9.26 11.25 -17.44
C ASP A 318 7.78 11.61 -17.68
N GLY A 319 7.16 12.24 -16.71
CA GLY A 319 5.77 12.70 -16.80
C GLY A 319 4.73 11.60 -16.98
N GLU A 320 5.16 10.38 -17.20
CA GLU A 320 4.28 9.26 -17.37
C GLU A 320 3.70 8.81 -16.02
N THR A 321 2.42 8.58 -16.04
CA THR A 321 1.72 8.14 -14.84
C THR A 321 1.78 6.64 -14.74
N ASN A 322 2.00 6.14 -13.53
CA ASN A 322 1.89 4.71 -13.21
C ASN A 322 0.42 4.21 -13.25
N ALA A 323 -0.49 4.99 -13.87
CA ALA A 323 -1.93 4.76 -13.81
C ALA A 323 -2.33 3.41 -14.43
N LEU A 324 -1.68 2.96 -15.50
CA LEU A 324 -1.97 1.67 -16.12
C LEU A 324 -1.46 0.52 -15.23
N ALA A 325 -0.28 0.64 -14.62
CA ALA A 325 0.23 -0.34 -13.67
C ALA A 325 -0.62 -0.40 -12.39
N GLU A 326 -1.03 0.75 -11.84
CA GLU A 326 -1.98 0.82 -10.71
C GLU A 326 -3.35 0.21 -11.09
N GLY A 327 -3.82 0.49 -12.31
CA GLY A 327 -5.03 -0.09 -12.88
C GLY A 327 -4.92 -1.62 -12.99
N LEU A 328 -3.79 -2.14 -13.44
CA LEU A 328 -3.50 -3.57 -13.51
C LEU A 328 -3.46 -4.18 -12.10
N ASN A 329 -2.74 -3.57 -11.16
CA ASN A 329 -2.68 -4.03 -9.77
C ASN A 329 -4.07 -4.09 -9.13
N SER A 330 -4.95 -3.13 -9.47
CA SER A 330 -6.34 -3.13 -9.02
C SER A 330 -7.18 -4.23 -9.68
N LYS A 331 -6.95 -4.54 -10.96
CA LYS A 331 -7.59 -5.65 -11.68
C LYS A 331 -7.17 -7.00 -11.10
N ILE A 332 -5.87 -7.19 -10.86
CA ILE A 332 -5.32 -8.38 -10.22
C ILE A 332 -5.94 -8.55 -8.82
N GLN A 333 -6.02 -7.49 -8.02
CA GLN A 333 -6.63 -7.55 -6.69
C GLN A 333 -8.11 -7.94 -6.75
N ARG A 334 -8.86 -7.39 -7.69
CA ARG A 334 -10.27 -7.78 -7.90
C ARG A 334 -10.38 -9.25 -8.32
N PHE A 335 -9.49 -9.71 -9.19
CA PHE A 335 -9.45 -11.11 -9.59
C PHE A 335 -9.17 -12.05 -8.42
N ILE A 336 -8.18 -11.74 -7.56
CA ILE A 336 -7.89 -12.49 -6.33
C ILE A 336 -9.13 -12.54 -5.43
N THR A 337 -9.73 -11.38 -5.15
CA THR A 337 -10.88 -11.27 -4.26
C THR A 337 -12.11 -12.00 -4.81
N SER A 338 -12.37 -11.89 -6.12
CA SER A 338 -13.53 -12.53 -6.76
C SER A 338 -13.42 -14.06 -6.79
N ASN A 339 -12.22 -14.62 -6.83
CA ASN A 339 -12.03 -16.08 -6.82
C ASN A 339 -12.10 -16.70 -5.41
N ASN A 340 -12.33 -15.91 -4.34
CA ASN A 340 -12.45 -16.38 -2.95
C ASN A 340 -11.25 -17.22 -2.50
N GLY A 341 -10.06 -16.91 -2.98
CA GLY A 341 -8.82 -17.60 -2.67
C GLY A 341 -8.13 -18.21 -3.90
N THR A 342 -6.99 -18.80 -3.65
CA THR A 342 -6.07 -19.35 -4.67
C THR A 342 -5.68 -20.80 -4.32
N SER A 343 -6.67 -21.65 -4.05
CA SER A 343 -6.42 -23.05 -3.68
C SER A 343 -5.73 -23.83 -4.80
N ASP A 344 -6.13 -23.56 -6.05
CA ASP A 344 -5.48 -24.09 -7.25
C ASP A 344 -4.63 -22.98 -7.90
N LYS A 345 -3.37 -22.89 -7.51
CA LYS A 345 -2.47 -21.81 -7.93
C LYS A 345 -2.13 -21.86 -9.40
N GLU A 346 -1.92 -23.06 -9.97
CA GLU A 346 -1.56 -23.19 -11.39
C GLU A 346 -2.70 -22.70 -12.26
N PHE A 347 -3.92 -23.17 -12.03
CA PHE A 347 -5.09 -22.70 -12.79
C PHE A 347 -5.38 -21.23 -12.57
N PHE A 348 -5.15 -20.72 -11.37
CA PHE A 348 -5.27 -19.29 -11.06
C PHE A 348 -4.29 -18.46 -11.91
N PHE A 349 -2.99 -18.82 -11.95
CA PHE A 349 -1.98 -18.09 -12.72
C PHE A 349 -2.17 -18.24 -14.21
N PHE A 350 -2.59 -19.40 -14.69
CA PHE A 350 -2.97 -19.61 -16.09
C PHE A 350 -4.05 -18.61 -16.52
N ARG A 351 -5.12 -18.51 -15.74
CA ARG A 351 -6.18 -17.53 -16.02
C ARG A 351 -5.71 -16.09 -15.92
N LEU A 352 -4.87 -15.79 -14.92
CA LEU A 352 -4.33 -14.45 -14.73
C LEU A 352 -3.47 -14.04 -15.94
N ALA A 353 -2.64 -14.94 -16.45
CA ALA A 353 -1.87 -14.73 -17.67
C ALA A 353 -2.77 -14.46 -18.88
N ASN A 354 -3.80 -15.25 -19.09
CA ASN A 354 -4.72 -15.08 -20.22
C ASN A 354 -5.48 -13.74 -20.20
N TYR A 355 -5.74 -13.18 -19.01
CA TYR A 355 -6.49 -11.92 -18.90
C TYR A 355 -5.61 -10.67 -18.95
N TYR A 356 -4.37 -10.76 -18.48
CA TYR A 356 -3.58 -9.55 -18.20
C TYR A 356 -2.15 -9.58 -18.77
N ALA A 357 -1.66 -10.70 -19.25
CA ALA A 357 -0.32 -10.82 -19.84
C ALA A 357 -0.30 -10.70 -21.38
#